data_57dfb3082d0e3c2f14108697f2b0aca2
#
_entry.id   57dfb3082d0e3c2f14108697f2b0aca2
#
_cell.length_a   1.000
_cell.length_b   1.000
_cell.length_c   1.000
_cell.angle_alpha   90.00
_cell.angle_beta   90.00
_cell.angle_gamma   90.00
#
_symmetry.space_group_name_H-M   'P 1'
#
loop_
_entity.id
_entity.type
_entity.pdbx_description
1 polymer ?
#
loop_
_entity_poly.entity_id
_entity_poly.type
_entity_poly.pdbx_seq_one_letter_code
_entity_poly.pdbx_strand_id
1 'polypeptide(L)'
;EIVTGAEIVARIAADYSVNPRLLLAIIEYQSGWLTTQEGKNNPFPLNYKESGYEGLYHQLAWAADELNLGYYLWQVKGVGSWTCKDGITVPIDATINAGTAGVQQLFARLLPHRKWLDAVGEDGFVNTYTSLFGYPFDYNYTPLVPADLVQPELQLPFEDGVPWLFTGGPHGGWDNGSAWAALDFAPANKDLGCSNSDDWVVAVADGPIVRSDHGAVVQSIDGDPYDQTGWAILYMHIETRDRVEVGTHLAAGDRIGHPSCEGGISTGSHLHIARRYNGEWIPADQDLPFVLDGWVSQGLGYAYQGLLVRDDQVIQAEDSKTEVNRIQR
;
A
#
# COMPACT_ATOMS: atom_id res chain seq x y z
N GLU A 1 -20.98 10.87 9.04
CA GLU A 1 -20.01 11.95 9.32
C GLU A 1 -19.62 12.63 8.01
N ILE A 2 -19.58 13.96 7.98
CA ILE A 2 -19.17 14.70 6.77
C ILE A 2 -17.64 14.72 6.78
N VAL A 3 -17.02 14.03 5.85
CA VAL A 3 -15.56 14.00 5.68
C VAL A 3 -15.15 15.21 4.86
N THR A 4 -14.21 16.00 5.35
CA THR A 4 -13.66 17.16 4.63
C THR A 4 -12.69 16.76 3.53
N GLY A 5 -12.47 17.62 2.54
CA GLY A 5 -11.46 17.38 1.50
C GLY A 5 -10.04 17.19 2.06
N ALA A 6 -9.70 17.90 3.14
CA ALA A 6 -8.40 17.76 3.81
C ALA A 6 -8.23 16.37 4.47
N GLU A 7 -9.27 15.86 5.11
CA GLU A 7 -9.28 14.52 5.71
C GLU A 7 -9.17 13.43 4.63
N ILE A 8 -9.85 13.61 3.47
CA ILE A 8 -9.71 12.69 2.33
C ILE A 8 -8.27 12.65 1.84
N VAL A 9 -7.65 13.81 1.62
CA VAL A 9 -6.25 13.88 1.16
C VAL A 9 -5.29 13.23 2.17
N ALA A 10 -5.46 13.54 3.46
CA ALA A 10 -4.62 12.98 4.53
C ALA A 10 -4.76 11.45 4.60
N ARG A 11 -5.99 10.95 4.51
CA ARG A 11 -6.27 9.52 4.52
C ARG A 11 -5.64 8.80 3.32
N ILE A 12 -5.89 9.27 2.09
CA ILE A 12 -5.32 8.66 0.88
C ILE A 12 -3.79 8.70 0.94
N ALA A 13 -3.20 9.81 1.39
CA ALA A 13 -1.75 9.93 1.56
C ALA A 13 -1.18 8.87 2.51
N ALA A 14 -1.85 8.62 3.65
CA ALA A 14 -1.44 7.63 4.63
C ALA A 14 -1.66 6.19 4.13
N ASP A 15 -2.83 5.91 3.53
CA ASP A 15 -3.21 4.59 3.04
C ASP A 15 -2.25 4.11 1.93
N TYR A 16 -2.03 4.95 0.93
CA TYR A 16 -1.18 4.64 -0.23
C TYR A 16 0.30 4.95 -0.02
N SER A 17 0.67 5.56 1.12
CA SER A 17 2.02 6.05 1.38
C SER A 17 2.53 7.03 0.31
N VAL A 18 1.69 7.98 -0.08
CA VAL A 18 1.98 9.02 -1.09
C VAL A 18 2.01 10.39 -0.41
N ASN A 19 2.96 11.24 -0.82
CA ASN A 19 3.07 12.59 -0.26
C ASN A 19 1.78 13.40 -0.49
N PRO A 20 1.11 13.93 0.56
CA PRO A 20 -0.13 14.70 0.42
C PRO A 20 0.04 15.98 -0.41
N ARG A 21 1.22 16.61 -0.40
CA ARG A 21 1.51 17.79 -1.25
C ARG A 21 1.49 17.41 -2.73
N LEU A 22 1.95 16.19 -3.07
CA LEU A 22 1.91 15.69 -4.44
C LEU A 22 0.46 15.53 -4.91
N LEU A 23 -0.41 14.92 -4.10
CA LEU A 23 -1.84 14.75 -4.41
C LEU A 23 -2.53 16.11 -4.60
N LEU A 24 -2.27 17.08 -3.71
CA LEU A 24 -2.80 18.44 -3.82
C LEU A 24 -2.32 19.15 -5.09
N ALA A 25 -1.04 19.06 -5.42
CA ALA A 25 -0.50 19.68 -6.64
C ALA A 25 -1.10 19.05 -7.92
N ILE A 26 -1.36 17.73 -7.92
CA ILE A 26 -1.96 17.03 -9.05
C ILE A 26 -3.40 17.50 -9.29
N ILE A 27 -4.24 17.59 -8.25
CA ILE A 27 -5.62 18.08 -8.43
C ILE A 27 -5.67 19.55 -8.80
N GLU A 28 -4.73 20.36 -8.28
CA GLU A 28 -4.59 21.75 -8.70
C GLU A 28 -4.23 21.88 -10.17
N TYR A 29 -3.22 21.12 -10.63
CA TYR A 29 -2.78 21.12 -12.02
C TYR A 29 -3.89 20.69 -12.98
N GLN A 30 -4.69 19.69 -12.60
CA GLN A 30 -5.74 19.11 -13.46
C GLN A 30 -7.01 19.97 -13.50
N SER A 31 -7.39 20.65 -12.44
CA SER A 31 -8.69 21.33 -12.35
C SER A 31 -8.71 22.64 -11.60
N GLY A 32 -7.58 23.12 -11.05
CA GLY A 32 -7.57 24.30 -10.19
C GLY A 32 -8.38 24.09 -8.90
N TRP A 33 -8.42 22.87 -8.39
CA TRP A 33 -9.31 22.47 -7.29
C TRP A 33 -9.07 23.25 -6.00
N LEU A 34 -7.83 23.67 -5.72
CA LEU A 34 -7.50 24.45 -4.53
C LEU A 34 -7.86 25.93 -4.70
N THR A 35 -7.64 26.49 -5.89
CA THR A 35 -7.66 27.93 -6.13
C THR A 35 -8.93 28.44 -6.79
N THR A 36 -9.71 27.58 -7.47
CA THR A 36 -10.93 28.01 -8.15
C THR A 36 -12.20 27.40 -7.54
N GLN A 37 -13.32 28.12 -7.61
CA GLN A 37 -14.60 27.61 -7.16
C GLN A 37 -15.15 26.51 -8.10
N GLU A 38 -14.87 26.62 -9.39
CA GLU A 38 -15.26 25.64 -10.40
C GLU A 38 -14.53 24.31 -10.15
N GLY A 39 -13.24 24.34 -9.83
CA GLY A 39 -12.45 23.16 -9.47
C GLY A 39 -13.06 22.40 -8.30
N LYS A 40 -13.43 23.11 -7.22
CA LYS A 40 -14.02 22.52 -6.01
C LYS A 40 -15.35 21.81 -6.23
N ASN A 41 -16.11 22.23 -7.21
CA ASN A 41 -17.42 21.62 -7.55
C ASN A 41 -17.31 20.54 -8.63
N ASN A 42 -16.12 20.26 -9.14
CA ASN A 42 -15.91 19.24 -10.17
C ASN A 42 -15.99 17.84 -9.55
N PRO A 43 -16.94 16.97 -9.95
CA PRO A 43 -17.02 15.60 -9.46
C PRO A 43 -15.83 14.73 -9.94
N PHE A 44 -15.09 15.17 -10.95
CA PHE A 44 -13.92 14.50 -11.49
C PHE A 44 -12.68 15.43 -11.45
N PRO A 45 -12.14 15.75 -10.26
CA PRO A 45 -11.06 16.72 -10.13
C PRO A 45 -9.78 16.35 -10.91
N LEU A 46 -9.57 15.08 -11.23
CA LEU A 46 -8.47 14.62 -12.10
C LEU A 46 -8.86 14.47 -13.57
N ASN A 47 -10.12 14.72 -13.94
CA ASN A 47 -10.67 14.42 -15.25
C ASN A 47 -10.62 12.92 -15.65
N TYR A 48 -10.49 12.03 -14.67
CA TYR A 48 -10.64 10.58 -14.86
C TYR A 48 -12.13 10.21 -14.78
N LYS A 49 -12.80 10.20 -15.96
CA LYS A 49 -14.27 10.13 -16.07
C LYS A 49 -14.78 8.70 -16.30
N GLU A 50 -14.25 7.76 -15.52
CA GLU A 50 -14.74 6.39 -15.54
C GLU A 50 -15.86 6.22 -14.50
N SER A 51 -16.85 5.37 -14.81
CA SER A 51 -17.96 5.09 -13.91
C SER A 51 -17.48 4.50 -12.58
N GLY A 52 -17.97 5.01 -11.46
CA GLY A 52 -17.57 4.59 -10.12
C GLY A 52 -16.37 5.34 -9.55
N TYR A 53 -15.78 6.28 -10.30
CA TYR A 53 -14.66 7.11 -9.83
C TYR A 53 -15.08 8.56 -9.55
N GLU A 54 -16.38 8.82 -9.37
CA GLU A 54 -16.87 10.14 -8.99
C GLU A 54 -16.48 10.51 -7.56
N GLY A 55 -16.14 11.76 -7.38
CA GLY A 55 -15.80 12.35 -6.07
C GLY A 55 -14.31 12.29 -5.73
N LEU A 56 -13.93 13.18 -4.82
CA LEU A 56 -12.53 13.42 -4.47
C LEU A 56 -11.81 12.15 -4.00
N TYR A 57 -12.47 11.35 -3.15
CA TYR A 57 -11.88 10.14 -2.60
C TYR A 57 -11.47 9.14 -3.69
N HIS A 58 -12.39 8.78 -4.57
CA HIS A 58 -12.12 7.79 -5.63
C HIS A 58 -11.12 8.29 -6.67
N GLN A 59 -11.16 9.59 -6.99
CA GLN A 59 -10.18 10.20 -7.89
C GLN A 59 -8.78 10.17 -7.30
N LEU A 60 -8.60 10.53 -6.02
CA LEU A 60 -7.29 10.54 -5.37
C LEU A 60 -6.78 9.12 -5.07
N ALA A 61 -7.64 8.17 -4.69
CA ALA A 61 -7.28 6.78 -4.49
C ALA A 61 -6.70 6.19 -5.79
N TRP A 62 -7.42 6.39 -6.91
CA TRP A 62 -6.94 5.97 -8.23
C TRP A 62 -5.60 6.63 -8.60
N ALA A 63 -5.46 7.94 -8.35
CA ALA A 63 -4.20 8.63 -8.65
C ALA A 63 -3.04 8.12 -7.80
N ALA A 64 -3.27 7.85 -6.53
CA ALA A 64 -2.25 7.32 -5.63
C ALA A 64 -1.81 5.91 -6.04
N ASP A 65 -2.76 5.08 -6.49
CA ASP A 65 -2.47 3.75 -7.04
C ASP A 65 -1.61 3.84 -8.32
N GLU A 66 -1.96 4.70 -9.28
CA GLU A 66 -1.16 4.90 -10.50
C GLU A 66 0.22 5.52 -10.23
N LEU A 67 0.34 6.40 -9.22
CA LEU A 67 1.64 6.92 -8.77
C LEU A 67 2.52 5.80 -8.23
N ASN A 68 1.97 4.95 -7.37
CA ASN A 68 2.66 3.81 -6.81
C ASN A 68 3.04 2.80 -7.90
N LEU A 69 2.15 2.53 -8.84
CA LEU A 69 2.43 1.62 -9.96
C LEU A 69 3.66 2.08 -10.75
N GLY A 70 3.72 3.35 -11.12
CA GLY A 70 4.88 3.91 -11.81
C GLY A 70 6.15 3.87 -10.97
N TYR A 71 6.04 4.21 -9.69
CA TYR A 71 7.15 4.22 -8.73
C TYR A 71 7.77 2.83 -8.57
N TYR A 72 6.97 1.80 -8.23
CA TYR A 72 7.47 0.47 -7.94
C TYR A 72 7.87 -0.32 -9.19
N LEU A 73 7.15 -0.18 -10.31
CA LEU A 73 7.59 -0.78 -11.58
C LEU A 73 8.95 -0.23 -12.05
N TRP A 74 9.19 1.06 -11.83
CA TRP A 74 10.48 1.67 -12.13
C TRP A 74 11.61 1.10 -11.27
N GLN A 75 11.40 0.95 -9.98
CA GLN A 75 12.41 0.42 -9.05
C GLN A 75 12.85 -1.00 -9.42
N VAL A 76 11.91 -1.86 -9.76
CA VAL A 76 12.21 -3.26 -10.16
C VAL A 76 12.62 -3.40 -11.63
N LYS A 77 12.78 -2.27 -12.36
CA LYS A 77 13.04 -2.26 -13.81
C LYS A 77 12.01 -3.06 -14.63
N GLY A 78 10.78 -3.13 -14.12
CA GLY A 78 9.66 -3.85 -14.73
C GLY A 78 9.00 -3.10 -15.87
N VAL A 79 9.40 -1.84 -16.15
CA VAL A 79 8.81 -0.99 -17.18
C VAL A 79 9.88 -0.22 -17.91
N GLY A 80 9.76 -0.11 -19.25
CA GLY A 80 10.68 0.66 -20.11
C GLY A 80 9.98 1.76 -20.92
N SER A 81 8.64 1.86 -20.83
CA SER A 81 7.86 2.85 -21.56
C SER A 81 6.51 3.08 -20.90
N TRP A 82 5.96 4.27 -21.08
CA TRP A 82 4.58 4.61 -20.70
C TRP A 82 3.68 4.59 -21.92
N THR A 83 2.42 4.18 -21.77
CA THR A 83 1.39 4.29 -22.82
C THR A 83 0.43 5.41 -22.46
N CYS A 84 0.44 6.48 -23.26
CA CYS A 84 -0.45 7.62 -23.10
C CYS A 84 -1.92 7.24 -23.43
N LYS A 85 -2.85 8.09 -22.97
CA LYS A 85 -4.30 7.87 -23.14
C LYS A 85 -4.74 7.69 -24.60
N ASP A 86 -4.01 8.23 -25.56
CA ASP A 86 -4.23 8.09 -27.01
C ASP A 86 -3.53 6.85 -27.61
N GLY A 87 -2.97 5.97 -26.78
CA GLY A 87 -2.29 4.74 -27.19
C GLY A 87 -0.84 4.93 -27.66
N ILE A 88 -0.31 6.15 -27.64
CA ILE A 88 1.09 6.41 -28.02
C ILE A 88 2.00 5.97 -26.88
N THR A 89 2.99 5.13 -27.21
CA THR A 89 3.99 4.65 -26.26
C THR A 89 5.22 5.54 -26.30
N VAL A 90 5.69 5.96 -25.11
CA VAL A 90 6.88 6.81 -24.92
C VAL A 90 7.92 6.06 -24.08
N PRO A 91 9.18 5.98 -24.55
CA PRO A 91 10.24 5.38 -23.74
C PRO A 91 10.51 6.21 -22.48
N ILE A 92 10.88 5.53 -21.40
CA ILE A 92 11.24 6.16 -20.14
C ILE A 92 12.74 6.48 -20.16
N ASP A 93 13.12 7.69 -19.77
CA ASP A 93 14.51 8.06 -19.59
C ASP A 93 15.09 7.34 -18.37
N ALA A 94 16.19 6.62 -18.57
CA ALA A 94 16.85 5.84 -17.52
C ALA A 94 17.45 6.68 -16.38
N THR A 95 17.54 7.98 -16.53
CA THR A 95 18.11 8.90 -15.52
C THR A 95 17.11 9.48 -14.54
N ILE A 96 15.79 9.26 -14.75
CA ILE A 96 14.77 9.75 -13.81
C ILE A 96 14.76 8.93 -12.52
N ASN A 97 14.27 9.53 -11.44
CA ASN A 97 14.03 8.81 -10.19
C ASN A 97 12.63 8.17 -10.17
N ALA A 98 12.38 7.27 -9.20
CA ALA A 98 11.13 6.56 -9.07
C ALA A 98 9.92 7.50 -8.84
N GLY A 99 10.08 8.59 -8.07
CA GLY A 99 9.01 9.58 -7.88
C GLY A 99 8.60 10.26 -9.18
N THR A 100 9.57 10.64 -10.03
CA THR A 100 9.30 11.16 -11.37
C THR A 100 8.62 10.12 -12.25
N ALA A 101 9.01 8.84 -12.16
CA ALA A 101 8.40 7.75 -12.89
C ALA A 101 6.92 7.58 -12.52
N GLY A 102 6.58 7.65 -11.22
CA GLY A 102 5.19 7.63 -10.75
C GLY A 102 4.35 8.78 -11.34
N VAL A 103 4.88 10.01 -11.32
CA VAL A 103 4.21 11.18 -11.92
C VAL A 103 4.01 11.00 -13.43
N GLN A 104 5.02 10.52 -14.14
CA GLN A 104 4.93 10.27 -15.59
C GLN A 104 3.88 9.19 -15.91
N GLN A 105 3.82 8.10 -15.13
CA GLN A 105 2.81 7.05 -15.28
C GLN A 105 1.40 7.63 -15.11
N LEU A 106 1.13 8.34 -14.02
CA LEU A 106 -0.19 8.93 -13.76
C LEU A 106 -0.62 9.85 -14.92
N PHE A 107 0.24 10.75 -15.36
CA PHE A 107 -0.10 11.66 -16.46
C PHE A 107 -0.25 10.93 -17.81
N ALA A 108 0.46 9.84 -18.04
CA ALA A 108 0.26 9.01 -19.24
C ALA A 108 -1.15 8.41 -19.27
N ARG A 109 -1.65 7.95 -18.12
CA ARG A 109 -3.01 7.43 -17.99
C ARG A 109 -4.10 8.50 -18.20
N LEU A 110 -3.81 9.74 -17.81
CA LEU A 110 -4.76 10.86 -17.88
C LEU A 110 -4.77 11.58 -19.22
N LEU A 111 -3.62 11.70 -19.90
CA LEU A 111 -3.41 12.64 -20.97
C LEU A 111 -3.00 11.96 -22.28
N PRO A 112 -3.44 12.50 -23.45
CA PRO A 112 -2.85 12.13 -24.73
C PRO A 112 -1.40 12.63 -24.82
N HIS A 113 -0.59 11.98 -25.63
CA HIS A 113 0.87 12.16 -25.71
C HIS A 113 1.32 13.63 -25.75
N ARG A 114 0.70 14.46 -26.59
CA ARG A 114 1.10 15.87 -26.69
C ARG A 114 0.91 16.63 -25.38
N LYS A 115 -0.22 16.43 -24.71
CA LYS A 115 -0.49 17.04 -23.39
C LYS A 115 0.35 16.43 -22.29
N TRP A 116 0.69 15.16 -22.42
CA TRP A 116 1.62 14.48 -21.51
C TRP A 116 3.00 15.14 -21.57
N LEU A 117 3.53 15.43 -22.77
CA LEU A 117 4.80 16.16 -22.93
C LEU A 117 4.76 17.54 -22.28
N ASP A 118 3.65 18.28 -22.42
CA ASP A 118 3.45 19.57 -21.76
C ASP A 118 3.44 19.41 -20.22
N ALA A 119 2.77 18.37 -19.72
CA ALA A 119 2.63 18.14 -18.28
C ALA A 119 3.94 17.73 -17.59
N VAL A 120 4.76 16.88 -18.23
CA VAL A 120 6.03 16.40 -17.66
C VAL A 120 7.23 17.24 -18.04
N GLY A 121 7.04 18.27 -18.87
CA GLY A 121 8.07 19.24 -19.25
C GLY A 121 8.41 20.23 -18.14
N GLU A 122 9.47 21.02 -18.37
CA GLU A 122 10.00 22.01 -17.41
C GLU A 122 8.96 23.04 -16.97
N ASP A 123 8.07 23.49 -17.86
CA ASP A 123 7.01 24.48 -17.59
C ASP A 123 5.66 23.84 -17.20
N GLY A 124 5.63 22.52 -16.99
CA GLY A 124 4.42 21.76 -16.72
C GLY A 124 4.07 21.63 -15.23
N PHE A 125 3.78 20.43 -14.82
CA PHE A 125 3.35 20.10 -13.45
C PHE A 125 4.32 20.57 -12.36
N VAL A 126 5.63 20.52 -12.62
CA VAL A 126 6.65 20.93 -11.66
C VAL A 126 6.47 22.39 -11.23
N ASN A 127 6.02 23.29 -12.14
CA ASN A 127 5.74 24.68 -11.82
C ASN A 127 4.53 24.83 -10.88
N THR A 128 3.50 24.03 -11.06
CA THR A 128 2.34 23.99 -10.14
C THR A 128 2.76 23.53 -8.76
N TYR A 129 3.51 22.44 -8.68
CA TYR A 129 4.05 21.96 -7.39
C TYR A 129 4.92 23.03 -6.72
N THR A 130 5.86 23.61 -7.45
CA THR A 130 6.80 24.61 -6.94
C THR A 130 6.09 25.87 -6.45
N SER A 131 5.05 26.32 -7.14
CA SER A 131 4.26 27.49 -6.74
C SER A 131 3.48 27.28 -5.44
N LEU A 132 3.08 26.05 -5.15
CA LEU A 132 2.33 25.70 -3.93
C LEU A 132 3.24 25.38 -2.74
N PHE A 133 4.35 24.66 -2.98
CA PHE A 133 5.09 24.00 -1.92
C PHE A 133 6.61 24.22 -1.96
N GLY A 134 7.13 24.95 -2.93
CA GLY A 134 8.57 25.08 -3.20
C GLY A 134 9.09 23.96 -4.10
N TYR A 135 10.40 23.97 -4.38
CA TYR A 135 11.00 23.01 -5.31
C TYR A 135 10.91 21.58 -4.76
N PRO A 136 10.36 20.62 -5.52
CA PRO A 136 10.05 19.28 -4.99
C PRO A 136 11.25 18.47 -4.52
N PHE A 137 12.46 18.80 -4.99
CA PHE A 137 13.67 18.04 -4.67
C PHE A 137 14.56 18.67 -3.59
N ASP A 138 14.15 19.80 -2.98
CA ASP A 138 14.90 20.45 -1.89
C ASP A 138 15.02 19.57 -0.64
N TYR A 139 14.09 18.64 -0.46
CA TYR A 139 14.03 17.70 0.68
C TYR A 139 14.10 16.24 0.20
N ASN A 140 14.87 15.99 -0.86
CA ASN A 140 15.02 14.63 -1.38
C ASN A 140 16.00 13.83 -0.52
N TYR A 141 15.49 12.80 0.15
CA TYR A 141 16.29 11.80 0.87
C TYR A 141 16.29 10.50 0.07
N THR A 142 17.41 10.17 -0.53
CA THR A 142 17.59 8.91 -1.28
C THR A 142 18.92 8.27 -0.91
N PRO A 143 18.92 6.93 -0.72
CA PRO A 143 17.79 6.00 -0.76
C PRO A 143 16.93 6.08 0.52
N LEU A 144 15.60 5.90 0.38
CA LEU A 144 14.69 5.77 1.53
C LEU A 144 14.93 4.45 2.28
N VAL A 145 15.27 3.40 1.54
CA VAL A 145 15.61 2.07 2.04
C VAL A 145 17.12 1.89 1.94
N PRO A 146 17.87 1.81 3.07
CA PRO A 146 19.30 1.52 3.05
C PRO A 146 19.61 0.16 2.42
N ALA A 147 20.72 0.05 1.71
CA ALA A 147 21.12 -1.21 1.04
C ALA A 147 21.46 -2.33 2.04
N ASP A 148 21.78 -1.99 3.28
CA ASP A 148 22.09 -2.90 4.38
C ASP A 148 20.94 -3.07 5.37
N LEU A 149 19.73 -2.64 4.99
CA LEU A 149 18.54 -2.78 5.83
C LEU A 149 18.29 -4.25 6.14
N VAL A 150 18.04 -4.54 7.40
CA VAL A 150 17.69 -5.87 7.91
C VAL A 150 16.29 -5.81 8.52
N GLN A 151 15.45 -6.78 8.16
CA GLN A 151 14.16 -6.93 8.83
C GLN A 151 14.39 -7.38 10.29
N PRO A 152 13.74 -6.75 11.29
CA PRO A 152 13.76 -7.24 12.65
C PRO A 152 13.07 -8.62 12.76
N GLU A 153 13.30 -9.32 13.86
CA GLU A 153 12.61 -10.58 14.12
C GLU A 153 11.11 -10.33 14.28
N LEU A 154 10.30 -11.02 13.47
CA LEU A 154 8.84 -10.94 13.47
C LEU A 154 8.27 -12.35 13.65
N GLN A 155 7.25 -12.46 14.49
CA GLN A 155 6.52 -13.71 14.68
C GLN A 155 5.33 -13.83 13.72
N LEU A 156 4.76 -15.04 13.58
CA LEU A 156 3.49 -15.23 12.88
C LEU A 156 2.34 -14.46 13.58
N PRO A 157 1.39 -13.88 12.83
CA PRO A 157 0.40 -12.92 13.36
C PRO A 157 -0.84 -13.58 13.99
N PHE A 158 -0.69 -14.75 14.62
CA PHE A 158 -1.78 -15.48 15.27
C PHE A 158 -1.32 -16.19 16.56
N GLU A 159 -2.29 -16.56 17.40
CA GLU A 159 -2.03 -17.16 18.71
C GLU A 159 -1.35 -18.53 18.59
N ASP A 160 -0.52 -18.87 19.58
CA ASP A 160 0.16 -20.16 19.64
C ASP A 160 -0.80 -21.33 19.64
N GLY A 161 -0.48 -22.35 18.84
CA GLY A 161 -1.28 -23.55 18.73
C GLY A 161 -2.58 -23.41 17.93
N VAL A 162 -2.94 -22.20 17.46
CA VAL A 162 -4.11 -21.98 16.63
C VAL A 162 -3.73 -22.12 15.15
N PRO A 163 -4.36 -23.06 14.41
CA PRO A 163 -4.03 -23.25 12.99
C PRO A 163 -4.69 -22.19 12.12
N TRP A 164 -3.89 -21.65 11.19
CA TRP A 164 -4.32 -20.75 10.13
C TRP A 164 -3.98 -21.32 8.77
N LEU A 165 -4.39 -20.66 7.71
CA LEU A 165 -4.13 -21.00 6.31
C LEU A 165 -3.38 -19.87 5.65
N PHE A 166 -2.32 -20.15 4.94
CA PHE A 166 -1.66 -19.21 4.05
C PHE A 166 -2.46 -19.10 2.76
N THR A 167 -3.23 -18.02 2.61
CA THR A 167 -4.22 -17.88 1.53
C THR A 167 -3.78 -16.98 0.40
N GLY A 168 -2.78 -16.14 0.61
CA GLY A 168 -2.23 -15.28 -0.42
C GLY A 168 -0.73 -15.09 -0.27
N GLY A 169 0.04 -15.47 -1.30
CA GLY A 169 1.46 -15.14 -1.45
C GLY A 169 1.66 -13.66 -1.77
N PRO A 170 2.89 -13.23 -2.14
CA PRO A 170 3.21 -11.83 -2.40
C PRO A 170 2.22 -11.13 -3.34
N HIS A 171 1.66 -10.00 -2.89
CA HIS A 171 0.74 -9.15 -3.65
C HIS A 171 0.80 -7.71 -3.13
N GLY A 172 0.03 -6.79 -3.71
CA GLY A 172 0.07 -5.37 -3.34
C GLY A 172 -0.10 -5.12 -1.84
N GLY A 173 0.79 -4.33 -1.25
CA GLY A 173 0.71 -3.96 0.16
C GLY A 173 -0.48 -3.06 0.48
N TRP A 174 -0.88 -2.23 -0.49
CA TRP A 174 -2.11 -1.45 -0.51
C TRP A 174 -2.53 -1.23 -1.96
N ASP A 175 -3.67 -1.82 -2.35
CA ASP A 175 -4.15 -1.83 -3.72
C ASP A 175 -3.13 -2.43 -4.73
N ASN A 176 -3.38 -2.31 -6.03
CA ASN A 176 -2.63 -3.02 -7.07
C ASN A 176 -1.34 -2.30 -7.52
N GLY A 177 -1.25 -0.99 -7.30
CA GLY A 177 -0.10 -0.18 -7.71
C GLY A 177 1.09 -0.25 -6.77
N SER A 178 0.89 -0.67 -5.51
CA SER A 178 1.98 -0.78 -4.55
C SER A 178 2.90 -1.98 -4.83
N ALA A 179 4.10 -2.00 -4.21
CA ALA A 179 4.94 -3.19 -4.24
C ALA A 179 4.18 -4.41 -3.70
N TRP A 180 4.57 -5.61 -4.13
CA TRP A 180 4.04 -6.88 -3.62
C TRP A 180 4.58 -7.16 -2.21
N ALA A 181 4.12 -6.34 -1.26
CA ALA A 181 4.61 -6.28 0.11
C ALA A 181 3.79 -7.12 1.09
N ALA A 182 2.63 -7.62 0.67
CA ALA A 182 1.66 -8.28 1.53
C ALA A 182 1.63 -9.79 1.40
N LEU A 183 1.14 -10.42 2.47
CA LEU A 183 0.78 -11.84 2.58
C LEU A 183 -0.59 -11.95 3.22
N ASP A 184 -1.38 -12.96 2.85
CA ASP A 184 -2.70 -13.20 3.43
C ASP A 184 -2.76 -14.50 4.23
N PHE A 185 -3.45 -14.43 5.39
CA PHE A 185 -3.71 -15.55 6.26
C PHE A 185 -5.17 -15.58 6.68
N ALA A 186 -5.81 -16.77 6.65
CA ALA A 186 -7.19 -16.94 7.07
C ALA A 186 -7.32 -17.99 8.18
N PRO A 187 -8.30 -17.84 9.12
CA PRO A 187 -8.55 -18.83 10.14
C PRO A 187 -8.92 -20.20 9.53
N ALA A 188 -8.28 -21.29 10.00
CA ALA A 188 -8.50 -22.62 9.46
C ALA A 188 -9.89 -23.19 9.80
N ASN A 189 -10.51 -22.74 10.89
CA ASN A 189 -11.73 -23.31 11.47
C ASN A 189 -13.02 -22.58 11.04
N LYS A 190 -12.95 -21.65 10.09
CA LYS A 190 -14.10 -20.84 9.67
C LYS A 190 -14.63 -21.22 8.29
N ASP A 191 -15.88 -20.87 8.05
CA ASP A 191 -16.49 -21.01 6.73
C ASP A 191 -15.84 -20.04 5.73
N LEU A 192 -15.93 -20.39 4.45
CA LEU A 192 -15.49 -19.51 3.38
C LEU A 192 -16.42 -18.28 3.28
N GLY A 193 -15.85 -17.15 2.82
CA GLY A 193 -16.57 -15.89 2.69
C GLY A 193 -16.46 -15.01 3.93
N CYS A 194 -17.20 -13.91 3.94
CA CYS A 194 -17.18 -12.91 5.02
C CYS A 194 -18.00 -13.39 6.24
N SER A 195 -17.41 -14.24 7.05
CA SER A 195 -17.97 -14.74 8.29
C SER A 195 -17.26 -14.14 9.50
N ASN A 196 -17.98 -13.93 10.60
CA ASN A 196 -17.37 -13.48 11.85
C ASN A 196 -16.41 -14.57 12.38
N SER A 197 -15.23 -14.15 12.81
CA SER A 197 -14.26 -15.00 13.48
C SER A 197 -14.01 -14.55 14.91
N ASP A 198 -13.84 -15.50 15.81
CA ASP A 198 -13.38 -15.21 17.18
C ASP A 198 -11.87 -15.55 17.34
N ASP A 199 -11.21 -15.97 16.25
CA ASP A 199 -9.75 -16.10 16.22
C ASP A 199 -9.11 -14.70 16.30
N TRP A 200 -7.93 -14.62 16.90
CA TRP A 200 -7.24 -13.37 17.11
C TRP A 200 -6.05 -13.21 16.17
N VAL A 201 -6.00 -12.04 15.54
CA VAL A 201 -4.77 -11.50 14.98
C VAL A 201 -3.95 -10.93 16.12
N VAL A 202 -2.64 -11.22 16.16
CA VAL A 202 -1.74 -10.73 17.19
C VAL A 202 -0.57 -9.93 16.61
N ALA A 203 0.02 -9.07 17.42
CA ALA A 203 1.16 -8.27 17.06
C ALA A 203 2.38 -9.14 16.70
N VAL A 204 3.02 -8.86 15.57
CA VAL A 204 4.21 -9.62 15.12
C VAL A 204 5.50 -9.19 15.82
N ALA A 205 5.50 -8.03 16.47
CA ALA A 205 6.63 -7.45 17.22
C ALA A 205 6.12 -6.51 18.30
N ASP A 206 7.04 -6.03 19.17
CA ASP A 206 6.75 -4.97 20.12
C ASP A 206 6.60 -3.62 19.41
N GLY A 207 5.71 -2.76 19.92
CA GLY A 207 5.59 -1.38 19.42
C GLY A 207 4.21 -0.74 19.59
N PRO A 208 4.12 0.59 19.44
CA PRO A 208 2.86 1.33 19.55
C PRO A 208 1.98 1.17 18.30
N ILE A 209 0.67 1.18 18.50
CA ILE A 209 -0.32 1.33 17.44
C ILE A 209 -0.42 2.82 17.07
N VAL A 210 -0.09 3.14 15.83
CA VAL A 210 -0.05 4.51 15.32
C VAL A 210 -1.27 4.87 14.46
N ARG A 211 -2.00 3.86 13.96
CA ARG A 211 -3.27 4.01 13.27
C ARG A 211 -4.18 2.80 13.54
N SER A 212 -5.49 3.05 13.70
CA SER A 212 -6.50 1.99 13.88
C SER A 212 -7.86 2.51 13.44
N ASP A 213 -8.18 2.35 12.15
CA ASP A 213 -9.44 2.79 11.57
C ASP A 213 -9.79 1.98 10.29
N HIS A 214 -11.06 2.01 9.89
CA HIS A 214 -11.53 1.49 8.60
C HIS A 214 -11.01 0.10 8.23
N GLY A 215 -10.87 -0.79 9.20
CA GLY A 215 -10.36 -2.15 8.98
C GLY A 215 -8.83 -2.26 8.90
N ALA A 216 -8.09 -1.16 9.05
CA ALA A 216 -6.64 -1.14 9.05
C ALA A 216 -6.08 -0.79 10.44
N VAL A 217 -5.07 -1.54 10.85
CA VAL A 217 -4.24 -1.23 12.03
C VAL A 217 -2.79 -1.11 11.57
N VAL A 218 -2.11 -0.04 11.97
CA VAL A 218 -0.69 0.14 11.70
C VAL A 218 0.08 0.23 13.01
N GLN A 219 1.10 -0.62 13.12
CA GLN A 219 2.01 -0.68 14.25
C GLN A 219 3.38 -0.16 13.82
N SER A 220 3.94 0.83 14.53
CA SER A 220 5.37 1.17 14.43
C SER A 220 6.17 0.20 15.29
N ILE A 221 7.22 -0.39 14.75
CA ILE A 221 8.07 -1.32 15.50
C ILE A 221 9.46 -0.74 15.80
N ASP A 222 9.69 0.52 15.43
CA ASP A 222 10.87 1.30 15.85
C ASP A 222 10.60 2.15 17.10
N GLY A 223 9.37 2.11 17.63
CA GLY A 223 8.98 2.74 18.88
C GLY A 223 8.65 4.24 18.78
N ASP A 224 8.61 4.81 17.57
CA ASP A 224 8.17 6.18 17.34
C ASP A 224 6.66 6.24 17.00
N PRO A 225 6.01 7.41 17.07
CA PRO A 225 4.57 7.53 16.80
C PRO A 225 4.20 7.70 15.31
N TYR A 226 5.13 7.47 14.39
CA TYR A 226 4.94 7.74 12.96
C TYR A 226 5.03 6.46 12.13
N ASP A 227 4.12 6.29 11.18
CA ASP A 227 4.14 5.16 10.24
C ASP A 227 4.92 5.46 8.94
N GLN A 228 5.47 6.68 8.82
CA GLN A 228 6.30 7.11 7.69
C GLN A 228 7.81 7.07 7.99
N THR A 229 8.22 6.71 9.20
CA THR A 229 9.61 6.59 9.62
C THR A 229 9.89 5.18 10.13
N GLY A 230 11.09 4.65 9.83
CA GLY A 230 11.47 3.32 10.25
C GLY A 230 10.53 2.21 9.77
N TRP A 231 10.46 1.12 10.53
CA TRP A 231 9.63 -0.03 10.23
C TRP A 231 8.18 0.14 10.72
N ALA A 232 7.23 -0.06 9.84
CA ALA A 232 5.80 -0.11 10.16
C ALA A 232 5.14 -1.37 9.56
N ILE A 233 4.26 -1.99 10.34
CA ILE A 233 3.48 -3.17 9.95
C ILE A 233 2.02 -2.76 9.77
N LEU A 234 1.45 -3.07 8.62
CA LEU A 234 0.03 -2.98 8.34
C LEU A 234 -0.64 -4.32 8.62
N TYR A 235 -1.70 -4.30 9.40
CA TYR A 235 -2.67 -5.37 9.55
C TYR A 235 -4.00 -4.87 8.98
N MET A 236 -4.48 -5.48 7.91
CA MET A 236 -5.72 -5.08 7.24
C MET A 236 -6.79 -6.15 7.36
N HIS A 237 -8.04 -5.77 7.15
CA HIS A 237 -9.24 -6.56 7.36
C HIS A 237 -9.48 -6.90 8.83
N ILE A 238 -9.08 -6.01 9.74
CA ILE A 238 -9.35 -6.15 11.17
C ILE A 238 -10.76 -5.62 11.49
N GLU A 239 -11.60 -6.48 12.07
CA GLU A 239 -12.97 -6.15 12.47
C GLU A 239 -13.00 -4.94 13.44
N THR A 240 -14.05 -4.11 13.37
CA THR A 240 -14.23 -3.00 14.31
C THR A 240 -14.42 -3.49 15.76
N ARG A 241 -15.00 -4.71 15.92
CA ARG A 241 -15.14 -5.35 17.22
C ARG A 241 -13.78 -5.66 17.84
N ASP A 242 -13.58 -5.19 19.06
CA ASP A 242 -12.37 -5.47 19.88
C ASP A 242 -11.05 -5.06 19.21
N ARG A 243 -11.10 -4.22 18.16
CA ARG A 243 -9.89 -3.71 17.50
C ARG A 243 -9.12 -2.79 18.45
N VAL A 244 -7.80 -3.02 18.54
CA VAL A 244 -6.89 -2.23 19.37
C VAL A 244 -6.94 -0.74 19.03
N GLU A 245 -6.85 0.12 20.05
CA GLU A 245 -6.90 1.57 19.91
C GLU A 245 -5.52 2.17 19.61
N VAL A 246 -5.52 3.32 18.91
CA VAL A 246 -4.31 4.12 18.66
C VAL A 246 -3.66 4.53 19.99
N GLY A 247 -2.33 4.48 20.06
CA GLY A 247 -1.54 4.80 21.23
C GLY A 247 -1.34 3.62 22.19
N THR A 248 -2.00 2.48 21.97
CA THR A 248 -1.72 1.25 22.72
C THR A 248 -0.34 0.74 22.34
N HIS A 249 0.49 0.43 23.33
CA HIS A 249 1.77 -0.23 23.12
C HIS A 249 1.59 -1.73 23.31
N LEU A 250 1.86 -2.51 22.26
CA LEU A 250 1.75 -3.97 22.28
C LEU A 250 3.12 -4.63 22.42
N ALA A 251 3.16 -5.75 23.10
CA ALA A 251 4.23 -6.72 22.98
C ALA A 251 3.93 -7.72 21.86
N ALA A 252 4.93 -8.36 21.30
CA ALA A 252 4.76 -9.45 20.36
C ALA A 252 3.83 -10.54 20.94
N GLY A 253 2.78 -10.91 20.21
CA GLY A 253 1.75 -11.85 20.67
C GLY A 253 0.53 -11.21 21.33
N ASP A 254 0.54 -9.91 21.64
CA ASP A 254 -0.64 -9.23 22.14
C ASP A 254 -1.71 -9.09 21.05
N ARG A 255 -2.99 -9.12 21.46
CA ARG A 255 -4.14 -9.13 20.57
C ARG A 255 -4.35 -7.78 19.89
N ILE A 256 -4.56 -7.82 18.56
CA ILE A 256 -4.86 -6.65 17.70
C ILE A 256 -6.36 -6.54 17.43
N GLY A 257 -7.02 -7.63 17.11
CA GLY A 257 -8.43 -7.72 16.75
C GLY A 257 -8.73 -9.01 16.00
N HIS A 258 -9.93 -9.08 15.41
CA HIS A 258 -10.39 -10.27 14.69
C HIS A 258 -10.27 -10.10 13.19
N PRO A 259 -9.92 -11.15 12.43
CA PRO A 259 -9.91 -11.09 10.97
C PRO A 259 -11.33 -10.99 10.43
N SER A 260 -11.53 -10.16 9.41
CA SER A 260 -12.84 -9.86 8.82
C SER A 260 -12.75 -9.58 7.33
N CYS A 261 -13.80 -8.97 6.75
CA CYS A 261 -13.80 -8.35 5.44
C CYS A 261 -13.85 -6.82 5.51
N GLU A 262 -13.64 -6.21 6.67
CA GLU A 262 -13.63 -4.76 6.80
C GLU A 262 -12.40 -4.15 6.13
N GLY A 263 -12.57 -2.98 5.55
CA GLY A 263 -11.49 -2.26 4.86
C GLY A 263 -11.10 -2.89 3.51
N GLY A 264 -11.09 -2.09 2.45
CA GLY A 264 -10.71 -2.55 1.12
C GLY A 264 -11.64 -3.60 0.49
N ILE A 265 -11.13 -4.33 -0.51
CA ILE A 265 -11.86 -5.40 -1.21
C ILE A 265 -11.43 -6.74 -0.61
N SER A 266 -12.40 -7.54 -0.17
CA SER A 266 -12.16 -8.87 0.36
C SER A 266 -13.28 -9.84 -0.06
N THR A 267 -12.93 -11.09 -0.35
CA THR A 267 -13.88 -12.17 -0.69
C THR A 267 -14.15 -13.12 0.48
N GLY A 268 -13.38 -13.00 1.57
CA GLY A 268 -13.49 -13.81 2.77
C GLY A 268 -12.74 -13.22 3.95
N SER A 269 -13.17 -13.57 5.16
CA SER A 269 -12.51 -13.10 6.39
C SER A 269 -11.08 -13.63 6.47
N HIS A 270 -10.13 -12.72 6.45
CA HIS A 270 -8.70 -13.02 6.51
C HIS A 270 -7.93 -11.84 7.14
N LEU A 271 -6.68 -12.04 7.40
CA LEU A 271 -5.68 -11.01 7.68
C LEU A 271 -4.84 -10.80 6.43
N HIS A 272 -4.77 -9.57 5.96
CA HIS A 272 -3.76 -9.08 5.03
C HIS A 272 -2.70 -8.36 5.83
N ILE A 273 -1.45 -8.80 5.77
CA ILE A 273 -0.32 -8.21 6.50
C ILE A 273 0.77 -7.74 5.53
N ALA A 274 1.21 -6.49 5.71
CA ALA A 274 2.27 -5.90 4.89
C ALA A 274 3.24 -5.07 5.73
N ARG A 275 4.41 -4.77 5.18
CA ARG A 275 5.44 -3.98 5.87
C ARG A 275 5.94 -2.82 5.03
N ARG A 276 6.29 -1.73 5.71
CA ARG A 276 6.93 -0.53 5.14
C ARG A 276 8.20 -0.19 5.90
N TYR A 277 9.12 0.48 5.20
CA TYR A 277 10.26 1.14 5.83
C TYR A 277 10.39 2.56 5.28
N ASN A 278 10.43 3.57 6.15
CA ASN A 278 10.39 5.00 5.79
C ASN A 278 9.25 5.35 4.81
N GLY A 279 8.09 4.73 4.99
CA GLY A 279 6.92 4.86 4.11
C GLY A 279 6.98 4.05 2.81
N GLU A 280 8.09 3.43 2.46
CA GLU A 280 8.22 2.61 1.26
C GLU A 280 7.75 1.18 1.51
N TRP A 281 6.87 0.66 0.66
CA TRP A 281 6.42 -0.73 0.70
C TRP A 281 7.58 -1.67 0.35
N ILE A 282 7.91 -2.58 1.25
CA ILE A 282 9.02 -3.53 1.07
C ILE A 282 8.47 -4.82 0.46
N PRO A 283 8.87 -5.18 -0.78
CA PRO A 283 8.42 -6.41 -1.42
C PRO A 283 8.63 -7.65 -0.54
N ALA A 284 7.66 -8.56 -0.54
CA ALA A 284 7.69 -9.74 0.32
C ALA A 284 8.61 -10.87 -0.21
N ASP A 285 9.03 -10.80 -1.47
CA ASP A 285 9.73 -11.88 -2.19
C ASP A 285 11.01 -11.47 -2.92
N GLN A 286 11.56 -10.27 -2.60
CA GLN A 286 12.77 -9.74 -3.24
C GLN A 286 13.97 -9.78 -2.28
N ASP A 287 14.96 -8.89 -2.49
CA ASP A 287 16.25 -8.85 -1.77
C ASP A 287 16.11 -8.86 -0.24
N LEU A 288 14.99 -8.33 0.29
CA LEU A 288 14.64 -8.36 1.69
C LEU A 288 13.28 -9.09 1.86
N PRO A 289 13.25 -10.43 1.79
CA PRO A 289 11.99 -11.18 1.84
C PRO A 289 11.26 -10.99 3.17
N PHE A 290 9.92 -11.15 3.17
CA PHE A 290 9.13 -11.12 4.39
C PHE A 290 9.37 -12.42 5.17
N VAL A 291 9.86 -12.29 6.39
CA VAL A 291 10.17 -13.44 7.27
C VAL A 291 9.31 -13.35 8.53
N LEU A 292 8.58 -14.42 8.84
CA LEU A 292 7.72 -14.56 10.02
C LEU A 292 8.03 -15.89 10.72
N ASP A 293 8.49 -15.89 11.97
CA ASP A 293 8.96 -17.10 12.71
C ASP A 293 9.90 -17.99 11.86
N GLY A 294 10.82 -17.36 11.11
CA GLY A 294 11.75 -18.06 10.23
C GLY A 294 11.13 -18.56 8.91
N TRP A 295 9.83 -18.40 8.69
CA TRP A 295 9.21 -18.64 7.40
C TRP A 295 9.55 -17.53 6.42
N VAL A 296 10.28 -17.85 5.36
CA VAL A 296 10.70 -16.92 4.32
C VAL A 296 9.71 -16.95 3.17
N SER A 297 9.15 -15.79 2.84
CA SER A 297 8.24 -15.65 1.70
C SER A 297 8.98 -15.71 0.36
N GLN A 298 8.40 -16.40 -0.60
CA GLN A 298 8.89 -16.53 -1.98
C GLN A 298 7.72 -16.40 -2.95
N GLY A 299 7.81 -15.49 -3.92
CA GLY A 299 6.83 -15.33 -4.98
C GLY A 299 7.00 -16.35 -6.11
N LEU A 300 5.91 -16.67 -6.80
CA LEU A 300 5.90 -17.55 -7.99
C LEU A 300 5.70 -16.76 -9.29
N GLY A 301 5.88 -15.42 -9.26
CA GLY A 301 5.80 -14.54 -10.42
C GLY A 301 4.40 -14.04 -10.78
N TYR A 302 3.40 -14.40 -9.99
CA TYR A 302 2.04 -13.89 -10.08
C TYR A 302 1.54 -13.45 -8.70
N ALA A 303 0.76 -12.38 -8.66
CA ALA A 303 0.16 -11.90 -7.42
C ALA A 303 -0.65 -13.01 -6.73
N TYR A 304 -0.61 -13.05 -5.40
CA TYR A 304 -1.22 -14.07 -4.53
C TYR A 304 -0.63 -15.48 -4.62
N GLN A 305 0.25 -15.76 -5.57
CA GLN A 305 0.92 -17.04 -5.68
C GLN A 305 2.28 -17.01 -5.00
N GLY A 306 2.51 -17.90 -4.05
CA GLY A 306 3.75 -17.90 -3.30
C GLY A 306 3.92 -19.10 -2.39
N LEU A 307 5.11 -19.15 -1.80
CA LEU A 307 5.51 -20.16 -0.85
C LEU A 307 5.99 -19.47 0.44
N LEU A 308 5.79 -20.13 1.58
CA LEU A 308 6.53 -19.90 2.80
C LEU A 308 7.47 -21.08 3.01
N VAL A 309 8.76 -20.80 3.16
CA VAL A 309 9.80 -21.83 3.27
C VAL A 309 10.54 -21.66 4.61
N ARG A 310 10.66 -22.75 5.37
CA ARG A 310 11.45 -22.80 6.60
C ARG A 310 12.12 -24.17 6.71
N ASP A 311 13.44 -24.20 6.70
CA ASP A 311 14.23 -25.43 6.64
C ASP A 311 13.78 -26.32 5.46
N ASP A 312 13.35 -27.56 5.73
CA ASP A 312 12.83 -28.52 4.73
C ASP A 312 11.31 -28.43 4.54
N GLN A 313 10.64 -27.47 5.20
CA GLN A 313 9.19 -27.30 5.14
C GLN A 313 8.80 -26.26 4.09
N VAL A 314 7.76 -26.54 3.35
CA VAL A 314 7.19 -25.65 2.34
C VAL A 314 5.69 -25.59 2.52
N ILE A 315 5.14 -24.37 2.58
CA ILE A 315 3.71 -24.10 2.62
C ILE A 315 3.37 -23.28 1.37
N GLN A 316 2.42 -23.73 0.58
CA GLN A 316 1.99 -23.04 -0.63
C GLN A 316 0.74 -22.21 -0.37
N ALA A 317 0.68 -21.00 -0.92
CA ALA A 317 -0.52 -20.18 -0.88
C ALA A 317 -1.64 -20.79 -1.72
N GLU A 318 -2.83 -20.94 -1.11
CA GLU A 318 -4.03 -21.49 -1.76
C GLU A 318 -5.25 -20.71 -1.27
N ASP A 319 -6.15 -20.32 -2.17
CA ASP A 319 -7.40 -19.61 -1.86
C ASP A 319 -8.48 -20.50 -1.21
N SER A 320 -8.18 -21.77 -1.02
CA SER A 320 -9.05 -22.79 -0.46
C SER A 320 -8.42 -23.46 0.76
N LYS A 321 -9.23 -24.14 1.55
CA LYS A 321 -8.77 -24.91 2.72
C LYS A 321 -8.14 -26.22 2.29
N THR A 322 -6.83 -26.33 2.42
CA THR A 322 -6.07 -27.54 2.09
C THR A 322 -5.04 -27.83 3.18
N GLU A 323 -4.48 -29.03 3.19
CA GLU A 323 -3.38 -29.36 4.12
C GLU A 323 -2.05 -28.69 3.69
N VAL A 324 -1.93 -28.33 2.40
CA VAL A 324 -0.68 -27.76 1.87
C VAL A 324 -0.49 -26.28 2.25
N ASN A 325 -1.57 -25.57 2.61
CA ASN A 325 -1.51 -24.17 3.03
C ASN A 325 -1.71 -23.95 4.54
N ARG A 326 -1.78 -25.06 5.31
CA ARG A 326 -1.95 -24.98 6.76
C ARG A 326 -0.66 -24.55 7.44
N ILE A 327 -0.76 -23.56 8.31
CA ILE A 327 0.35 -23.01 9.08
C ILE A 327 -0.07 -22.84 10.55
N GLN A 328 0.88 -23.01 11.44
CA GLN A 328 0.67 -22.88 12.88
C GLN A 328 1.96 -22.34 13.51
N ARG A 329 1.81 -21.48 14.49
CA ARG A 329 2.88 -21.01 15.36
C ARG A 329 3.21 -22.02 16.44
#